data_08884bc18bdf499878de046cd2bc14ec
#
_entry.id   08884bc18bdf499878de046cd2bc14ec
#
_cell.length_a   1.000
_cell.length_b   1.000
_cell.length_c   1.000
_cell.angle_alpha   90.00
_cell.angle_beta   90.00
_cell.angle_gamma   90.00
#
_symmetry.space_group_name_H-M   'P 1'
#
loop_
_entity.id
_entity.type
_entity.pdbx_description
1 polymer ?
#
loop_
_entity_poly.entity_id
_entity_poly.type
_entity_poly.pdbx_seq_one_letter_code
_entity_poly.pdbx_strand_id
1 'polypeptide(L)'
;TPKGGRPAAFVGIDNYRNLVEDPVFWQAFSNNLWFAVGTIPASIALALLMAVWVNGRIAGRGLLRLAYFTPTILPMIAVANIWLFFYTPEYGLLEQVTQALGFGTHNWLGSQSTALGCLMLVTVWKEAGFFMIFYLAALQSMSPYLAEAAAIEGASRWHFFRRVTFPLLMPTTLFVLVNAVINA
;
A
#
# COMPACT_ATOMS: atom_id res chain seq x y z
N THR A 1 -8.73 -32.28 -7.30
CA THR A 1 -9.50 -32.73 -8.47
C THR A 1 -8.82 -33.94 -9.06
N PRO A 2 -9.53 -35.07 -9.26
CA PRO A 2 -8.92 -36.28 -9.80
C PRO A 2 -8.41 -36.03 -11.23
N LYS A 3 -7.12 -36.16 -11.44
CA LYS A 3 -6.53 -36.17 -12.78
C LYS A 3 -6.60 -37.61 -13.30
N GLY A 4 -7.29 -37.83 -14.42
CA GLY A 4 -7.25 -39.11 -15.17
C GLY A 4 -8.11 -40.25 -14.61
N GLY A 5 -9.41 -40.01 -14.38
CA GLY A 5 -10.39 -41.10 -14.21
C GLY A 5 -10.26 -41.97 -12.95
N ARG A 6 -9.41 -41.63 -12.00
CA ARG A 6 -9.30 -42.31 -10.72
C ARG A 6 -10.42 -41.86 -9.77
N PRO A 7 -11.07 -42.75 -9.02
CA PRO A 7 -12.06 -42.37 -8.04
C PRO A 7 -11.42 -41.45 -6.97
N ALA A 8 -12.19 -40.47 -6.49
CA ALA A 8 -11.76 -39.61 -5.39
C ALA A 8 -11.55 -40.48 -4.13
N ALA A 9 -10.33 -40.51 -3.61
CA ALA A 9 -9.99 -41.17 -2.35
C ALA A 9 -9.87 -40.13 -1.24
N PHE A 10 -10.41 -40.47 -0.06
CA PHE A 10 -10.19 -39.64 1.13
C PHE A 10 -8.76 -39.84 1.62
N VAL A 11 -7.96 -38.79 1.56
CA VAL A 11 -6.52 -38.82 1.89
C VAL A 11 -6.20 -38.17 3.28
N GLY A 12 -7.24 -37.92 4.08
CA GLY A 12 -7.05 -37.35 5.41
C GLY A 12 -6.26 -36.04 5.38
N ILE A 13 -5.17 -35.97 6.16
CA ILE A 13 -4.30 -34.80 6.29
C ILE A 13 -3.06 -34.84 5.39
N ASP A 14 -2.92 -35.82 4.53
CA ASP A 14 -1.70 -35.99 3.70
C ASP A 14 -1.43 -34.79 2.80
N ASN A 15 -2.48 -34.11 2.31
CA ASN A 15 -2.31 -32.91 1.52
C ASN A 15 -1.67 -31.76 2.34
N TYR A 16 -2.02 -31.63 3.61
CA TYR A 16 -1.44 -30.62 4.50
C TYR A 16 0.00 -30.96 4.87
N ARG A 17 0.29 -32.25 5.07
CA ARG A 17 1.66 -32.72 5.31
C ARG A 17 2.56 -32.46 4.12
N ASN A 18 2.13 -32.83 2.92
CA ASN A 18 2.85 -32.55 1.68
C ASN A 18 3.08 -31.04 1.47
N LEU A 19 2.09 -30.19 1.83
CA LEU A 19 2.21 -28.73 1.74
C LEU A 19 3.30 -28.19 2.67
N VAL A 20 3.35 -28.68 3.93
CA VAL A 20 4.34 -28.23 4.91
C VAL A 20 5.76 -28.73 4.57
N GLU A 21 5.87 -29.86 3.89
CA GLU A 21 7.15 -30.43 3.42
C GLU A 21 7.63 -29.80 2.11
N ASP A 22 6.76 -29.03 1.40
CA ASP A 22 7.10 -28.39 0.13
C ASP A 22 7.91 -27.09 0.33
N PRO A 23 9.17 -27.02 -0.10
CA PRO A 23 9.98 -25.79 0.00
C PRO A 23 9.41 -24.62 -0.79
N VAL A 24 8.66 -24.86 -1.87
CA VAL A 24 8.01 -23.82 -2.67
C VAL A 24 6.90 -23.13 -1.87
N PHE A 25 6.20 -23.87 -1.04
CA PHE A 25 5.19 -23.30 -0.12
C PHE A 25 5.84 -22.29 0.85
N TRP A 26 6.94 -22.65 1.46
CA TRP A 26 7.63 -21.77 2.40
C TRP A 26 8.24 -20.53 1.76
N GLN A 27 8.74 -20.67 0.53
CA GLN A 27 9.21 -19.54 -0.24
C GLN A 27 8.06 -18.58 -0.60
N ALA A 28 6.93 -19.10 -1.06
CA ALA A 28 5.74 -18.30 -1.35
C ALA A 28 5.19 -17.61 -0.10
N PHE A 29 5.13 -18.34 1.01
CA PHE A 29 4.69 -17.80 2.30
C PHE A 29 5.60 -16.67 2.80
N SER A 30 6.92 -16.87 2.71
CA SER A 30 7.90 -15.84 3.08
C SER A 30 7.77 -14.59 2.20
N ASN A 31 7.63 -14.77 0.89
CA ASN A 31 7.42 -13.65 -0.03
C ASN A 31 6.15 -12.86 0.28
N ASN A 32 5.04 -13.56 0.55
CA ASN A 32 3.78 -12.91 0.93
C ASN A 32 3.90 -12.17 2.27
N LEU A 33 4.60 -12.74 3.24
CA LEU A 33 4.82 -12.10 4.53
C LEU A 33 5.64 -10.81 4.37
N TRP A 34 6.75 -10.87 3.61
CA TRP A 34 7.57 -9.69 3.33
C TRP A 34 6.80 -8.64 2.53
N PHE A 35 5.99 -9.07 1.57
CA PHE A 35 5.13 -8.19 0.80
C PHE A 35 4.13 -7.48 1.72
N ALA A 36 3.41 -8.19 2.57
CA ALA A 36 2.45 -7.62 3.49
C ALA A 36 3.10 -6.64 4.49
N VAL A 37 4.24 -7.05 5.11
CA VAL A 37 4.98 -6.20 6.06
C VAL A 37 5.54 -4.95 5.40
N GLY A 38 5.93 -5.01 4.14
CA GLY A 38 6.43 -3.85 3.40
C GLY A 38 5.31 -2.94 2.90
N THR A 39 4.23 -3.50 2.36
CA THR A 39 3.15 -2.72 1.72
C THR A 39 2.16 -2.13 2.71
N ILE A 40 1.71 -2.89 3.71
CA ILE A 40 0.62 -2.47 4.61
C ILE A 40 1.02 -1.22 5.42
N PRO A 41 2.13 -1.20 6.19
CA PRO A 41 2.49 -0.01 6.95
C PRO A 41 2.81 1.19 6.06
N ALA A 42 3.46 0.95 4.91
CA ALA A 42 3.82 2.00 3.98
C ALA A 42 2.58 2.66 3.35
N SER A 43 1.61 1.86 2.91
CA SER A 43 0.34 2.36 2.35
C SER A 43 -0.46 3.15 3.37
N ILE A 44 -0.56 2.65 4.61
CA ILE A 44 -1.27 3.32 5.71
C ILE A 44 -0.58 4.65 6.05
N ALA A 45 0.74 4.66 6.20
CA ALA A 45 1.50 5.86 6.52
C ALA A 45 1.37 6.91 5.40
N LEU A 46 1.53 6.50 4.14
CA LEU A 46 1.41 7.39 2.99
C LEU A 46 -0.02 7.94 2.87
N ALA A 47 -1.03 7.10 3.04
CA ALA A 47 -2.45 7.50 3.03
C ALA A 47 -2.76 8.54 4.11
N LEU A 48 -2.29 8.32 5.33
CA LEU A 48 -2.45 9.26 6.44
C LEU A 48 -1.75 10.59 6.16
N LEU A 49 -0.52 10.57 5.67
CA LEU A 49 0.22 11.78 5.30
C LEU A 49 -0.50 12.58 4.21
N MET A 50 -0.96 11.91 3.15
CA MET A 50 -1.73 12.54 2.08
C MET A 50 -3.05 13.13 2.61
N ALA A 51 -3.78 12.39 3.46
CA ALA A 51 -5.04 12.86 4.03
C ALA A 51 -4.85 14.10 4.92
N VAL A 52 -3.85 14.09 5.79
CA VAL A 52 -3.52 15.24 6.66
C VAL A 52 -3.13 16.45 5.82
N TRP A 53 -2.32 16.24 4.78
CA TRP A 53 -1.91 17.34 3.91
C TRP A 53 -3.08 17.94 3.15
N VAL A 54 -3.90 17.12 2.49
CA VAL A 54 -5.05 17.58 1.69
C VAL A 54 -6.21 18.10 2.55
N ASN A 55 -6.28 17.72 3.83
CA ASN A 55 -7.27 18.27 4.77
C ASN A 55 -6.97 19.74 5.12
N GLY A 56 -5.73 20.21 4.95
CA GLY A 56 -5.35 21.58 5.17
C GLY A 56 -6.03 22.58 4.21
N ARG A 57 -5.85 23.88 4.49
CA ARG A 57 -6.33 24.99 3.64
C ARG A 57 -5.35 25.21 2.48
N ILE A 58 -5.35 24.30 1.50
CA ILE A 58 -4.47 24.35 0.32
C ILE A 58 -5.29 24.75 -0.90
N ALA A 59 -4.77 25.70 -1.70
CA ALA A 59 -5.35 26.02 -3.01
C ALA A 59 -5.28 24.77 -3.92
N GLY A 60 -6.34 24.46 -4.67
CA GLY A 60 -6.36 23.31 -5.57
C GLY A 60 -6.52 21.95 -4.89
N ARG A 61 -6.92 21.90 -3.61
CA ARG A 61 -7.12 20.63 -2.86
C ARG A 61 -8.03 19.61 -3.58
N GLY A 62 -8.99 20.06 -4.38
CA GLY A 62 -9.85 19.18 -5.18
C GLY A 62 -9.06 18.44 -6.25
N LEU A 63 -8.16 19.12 -6.93
CA LEU A 63 -7.29 18.52 -7.94
C LEU A 63 -6.29 17.54 -7.30
N LEU A 64 -5.72 17.87 -6.14
CA LEU A 64 -4.84 16.97 -5.40
C LEU A 64 -5.57 15.69 -4.94
N ARG A 65 -6.81 15.81 -4.47
CA ARG A 65 -7.64 14.64 -4.12
C ARG A 65 -7.88 13.76 -5.34
N LEU A 66 -8.22 14.38 -6.48
CA LEU A 66 -8.40 13.65 -7.72
C LEU A 66 -7.10 12.94 -8.13
N ALA A 67 -5.97 13.64 -8.12
CA ALA A 67 -4.67 13.07 -8.49
C ALA A 67 -4.28 11.87 -7.61
N TYR A 68 -4.46 11.98 -6.29
CA TYR A 68 -4.15 10.90 -5.36
C TYR A 68 -5.12 9.72 -5.46
N PHE A 69 -6.37 9.96 -5.85
CA PHE A 69 -7.37 8.90 -6.02
C PHE A 69 -7.32 8.24 -7.40
N THR A 70 -6.80 8.92 -8.42
CA THR A 70 -6.73 8.40 -9.81
C THR A 70 -6.14 7.00 -9.90
N PRO A 71 -5.03 6.63 -9.21
CA PRO A 71 -4.47 5.28 -9.26
C PRO A 71 -5.47 4.19 -8.88
N THR A 72 -6.36 4.48 -7.95
CA THR A 72 -7.34 3.51 -7.44
C THR A 72 -8.42 3.16 -8.49
N ILE A 73 -8.78 4.12 -9.32
CA ILE A 73 -9.82 3.95 -10.37
C ILE A 73 -9.29 3.11 -11.54
N LEU A 74 -7.97 3.11 -11.77
CA LEU A 74 -7.38 2.42 -12.90
C LEU A 74 -7.52 0.89 -12.76
N PRO A 75 -7.95 0.18 -13.82
CA PRO A 75 -7.90 -1.28 -13.86
C PRO A 75 -6.48 -1.79 -13.64
N MET A 76 -6.33 -2.92 -12.93
CA MET A 76 -5.00 -3.47 -12.59
C MET A 76 -4.14 -3.73 -13.83
N ILE A 77 -4.75 -4.14 -14.94
CA ILE A 77 -4.04 -4.35 -16.21
C ILE A 77 -3.42 -3.06 -16.75
N ALA A 78 -4.12 -1.92 -16.63
CA ALA A 78 -3.60 -0.62 -17.05
C ALA A 78 -2.45 -0.18 -16.13
N VAL A 79 -2.60 -0.35 -14.81
CA VAL A 79 -1.54 -0.09 -13.82
C VAL A 79 -0.31 -0.92 -14.14
N ALA A 80 -0.47 -2.23 -14.38
CA ALA A 80 0.63 -3.12 -14.72
C ALA A 80 1.40 -2.66 -15.96
N ASN A 81 0.67 -2.28 -17.03
CA ASN A 81 1.31 -1.79 -18.27
C ASN A 81 2.06 -0.46 -18.07
N ILE A 82 1.47 0.48 -17.31
CA ILE A 82 2.14 1.74 -16.98
C ILE A 82 3.46 1.48 -16.25
N TRP A 83 3.41 0.67 -15.18
CA TRP A 83 4.60 0.39 -14.39
C TRP A 83 5.61 -0.50 -15.12
N LEU A 84 5.16 -1.42 -15.99
CA LEU A 84 6.03 -2.18 -16.86
C LEU A 84 6.88 -1.24 -17.73
N PHE A 85 6.26 -0.19 -18.32
CA PHE A 85 6.98 0.83 -19.07
C PHE A 85 8.01 1.59 -18.20
N PHE A 86 7.67 1.90 -16.94
CA PHE A 86 8.63 2.55 -16.02
C PHE A 86 9.82 1.66 -15.68
N TYR A 87 9.61 0.34 -15.54
CA TYR A 87 10.62 -0.63 -15.12
C TYR A 87 11.36 -1.29 -16.32
N THR A 88 10.97 -1.00 -17.55
CA THR A 88 11.62 -1.61 -18.73
C THR A 88 13.12 -1.27 -18.74
N PRO A 89 14.01 -2.28 -18.83
CA PRO A 89 15.44 -2.03 -18.99
C PRO A 89 15.71 -1.17 -20.22
N GLU A 90 16.77 -0.35 -20.18
CA GLU A 90 17.26 0.54 -21.23
C GLU A 90 16.40 1.75 -21.57
N TYR A 91 15.05 1.63 -21.56
CA TYR A 91 14.12 2.69 -21.99
C TYR A 91 13.24 3.22 -20.87
N GLY A 92 13.09 2.50 -19.76
CA GLY A 92 12.21 2.88 -18.65
C GLY A 92 12.66 4.16 -17.98
N LEU A 93 11.69 4.95 -17.49
CA LEU A 93 11.99 6.21 -16.79
C LEU A 93 12.86 5.99 -15.55
N LEU A 94 12.61 4.90 -14.82
CA LEU A 94 13.41 4.58 -13.63
C LEU A 94 14.88 4.28 -14.03
N GLU A 95 15.08 3.58 -15.14
CA GLU A 95 16.40 3.29 -15.67
C GLU A 95 17.14 4.55 -16.09
N GLN A 96 16.48 5.48 -16.78
CA GLN A 96 17.06 6.76 -17.16
C GLN A 96 17.50 7.59 -15.94
N VAL A 97 16.66 7.60 -14.89
CA VAL A 97 16.98 8.31 -13.64
C VAL A 97 18.16 7.66 -12.93
N THR A 98 18.21 6.33 -12.82
CA THR A 98 19.32 5.63 -12.16
C THR A 98 20.64 5.74 -12.94
N GLN A 99 20.58 5.71 -14.26
CA GLN A 99 21.77 5.98 -15.10
C GLN A 99 22.27 7.42 -14.93
N ALA A 100 21.38 8.40 -14.93
CA ALA A 100 21.75 9.81 -14.70
C ALA A 100 22.38 10.03 -13.33
N LEU A 101 22.01 9.23 -12.32
CA LEU A 101 22.60 9.25 -10.98
C LEU A 101 23.87 8.40 -10.83
N GLY A 102 24.30 7.70 -11.91
CA GLY A 102 25.52 6.89 -11.93
C GLY A 102 25.38 5.48 -11.36
N PHE A 103 24.17 4.96 -11.17
CA PHE A 103 23.93 3.62 -10.61
C PHE A 103 23.98 2.48 -11.65
N GLY A 104 24.18 2.77 -12.94
CA GLY A 104 24.25 1.77 -14.01
C GLY A 104 22.89 1.19 -14.41
N THR A 105 22.92 0.16 -15.26
CA THR A 105 21.74 -0.51 -15.80
C THR A 105 21.25 -1.62 -14.89
N HIS A 106 19.93 -1.69 -14.64
CA HIS A 106 19.33 -2.68 -13.75
C HIS A 106 18.11 -3.33 -14.40
N ASN A 107 18.01 -4.65 -14.31
CA ASN A 107 16.78 -5.36 -14.64
C ASN A 107 15.88 -5.45 -13.41
N TRP A 108 15.06 -4.42 -13.20
CA TRP A 108 14.25 -4.23 -12.00
C TRP A 108 13.27 -5.38 -11.72
N LEU A 109 12.58 -5.87 -12.75
CA LEU A 109 11.59 -6.94 -12.61
C LEU A 109 12.19 -8.33 -12.84
N GLY A 110 13.30 -8.44 -13.57
CA GLY A 110 13.96 -9.72 -13.85
C GLY A 110 14.92 -10.16 -12.76
N SER A 111 15.24 -9.30 -11.80
CA SER A 111 16.10 -9.64 -10.66
C SER A 111 15.29 -10.07 -9.47
N GLN A 112 15.62 -11.23 -8.88
CA GLN A 112 14.97 -11.77 -7.70
C GLN A 112 15.07 -10.82 -6.48
N SER A 113 16.13 -10.02 -6.40
CA SER A 113 16.35 -9.09 -5.29
C SER A 113 15.50 -7.82 -5.37
N THR A 114 15.10 -7.38 -6.56
CA THR A 114 14.40 -6.10 -6.78
C THR A 114 12.94 -6.25 -7.15
N ALA A 115 12.55 -7.37 -7.77
CA ALA A 115 11.20 -7.59 -8.28
C ALA A 115 10.12 -7.43 -7.19
N LEU A 116 10.33 -8.00 -6.00
CA LEU A 116 9.39 -7.88 -4.90
C LEU A 116 9.23 -6.42 -4.44
N GLY A 117 10.33 -5.67 -4.33
CA GLY A 117 10.32 -4.25 -3.99
C GLY A 117 9.59 -3.39 -5.02
N CYS A 118 9.77 -3.69 -6.32
CA CYS A 118 9.03 -3.02 -7.39
C CYS A 118 7.52 -3.24 -7.29
N LEU A 119 7.08 -4.47 -7.02
CA LEU A 119 5.68 -4.80 -6.81
C LEU A 119 5.11 -4.12 -5.56
N MET A 120 5.87 -4.10 -4.45
CA MET A 120 5.50 -3.36 -3.24
C MET A 120 5.26 -1.88 -3.53
N LEU A 121 6.13 -1.23 -4.29
CA LEU A 121 6.01 0.18 -4.63
C LEU A 121 4.74 0.47 -5.43
N VAL A 122 4.43 -0.34 -6.44
CA VAL A 122 3.19 -0.23 -7.23
C VAL A 122 1.96 -0.36 -6.34
N THR A 123 1.97 -1.36 -5.45
CA THR A 123 0.86 -1.63 -4.53
C THR A 123 0.67 -0.47 -3.55
N VAL A 124 1.75 0.00 -2.91
CA VAL A 124 1.70 1.15 -1.99
C VAL A 124 1.13 2.39 -2.69
N TRP A 125 1.59 2.70 -3.91
CA TRP A 125 1.09 3.83 -4.67
C TRP A 125 -0.41 3.72 -4.98
N LYS A 126 -0.88 2.52 -5.35
CA LYS A 126 -2.28 2.28 -5.69
C LYS A 126 -3.19 2.32 -4.45
N GLU A 127 -2.80 1.61 -3.38
CA GLU A 127 -3.61 1.46 -2.17
C GLU A 127 -3.63 2.72 -1.30
N ALA A 128 -2.55 3.49 -1.26
CA ALA A 128 -2.48 4.70 -0.46
C ALA A 128 -3.55 5.72 -0.86
N GLY A 129 -3.85 5.85 -2.15
CA GLY A 129 -4.93 6.71 -2.65
C GLY A 129 -6.31 6.29 -2.17
N PHE A 130 -6.57 4.98 -2.13
CA PHE A 130 -7.80 4.42 -1.62
C PHE A 130 -7.95 4.64 -0.11
N PHE A 131 -6.94 4.32 0.65
CA PHE A 131 -6.95 4.48 2.11
C PHE A 131 -7.00 5.95 2.55
N MET A 132 -6.41 6.86 1.75
CA MET A 132 -6.47 8.31 2.00
C MET A 132 -7.92 8.82 2.15
N ILE A 133 -8.88 8.28 1.38
CA ILE A 133 -10.27 8.73 1.41
C ILE A 133 -10.89 8.46 2.78
N PHE A 134 -10.63 7.29 3.37
CA PHE A 134 -11.14 6.96 4.70
C PHE A 134 -10.57 7.86 5.78
N TYR A 135 -9.26 8.11 5.74
CA TYR A 135 -8.62 9.06 6.65
C TYR A 135 -9.12 10.49 6.46
N LEU A 136 -9.32 10.91 5.21
CA LEU A 136 -9.82 12.24 4.92
C LEU A 136 -11.27 12.42 5.43
N ALA A 137 -12.14 11.43 5.24
CA ALA A 137 -13.49 11.44 5.76
C ALA A 137 -13.50 11.51 7.31
N ALA A 138 -12.67 10.70 7.96
CA ALA A 138 -12.52 10.72 9.40
C ALA A 138 -11.99 12.07 9.92
N LEU A 139 -11.00 12.67 9.27
CA LEU A 139 -10.48 13.99 9.62
C LEU A 139 -11.55 15.09 9.47
N GLN A 140 -12.40 14.99 8.45
CA GLN A 140 -13.46 15.96 8.20
C GLN A 140 -14.68 15.79 9.13
N SER A 141 -14.87 14.63 9.73
CA SER A 141 -15.92 14.40 10.73
C SER A 141 -15.55 14.90 12.11
N MET A 142 -14.28 15.25 12.35
CA MET A 142 -13.86 15.79 13.66
C MET A 142 -14.42 17.18 13.90
N SER A 143 -14.87 17.42 15.14
CA SER A 143 -15.37 18.72 15.53
C SER A 143 -14.27 19.80 15.45
N PRO A 144 -14.51 20.94 14.77
CA PRO A 144 -13.55 22.04 14.70
C PRO A 144 -13.24 22.64 16.09
N TYR A 145 -14.16 22.54 17.05
CA TYR A 145 -13.94 23.01 18.42
C TYR A 145 -12.75 22.36 19.13
N LEU A 146 -12.40 21.13 18.77
CA LEU A 146 -11.21 20.46 19.32
C LEU A 146 -9.92 21.17 18.95
N ALA A 147 -9.81 21.65 17.71
CA ALA A 147 -8.65 22.40 17.24
C ALA A 147 -8.62 23.80 17.84
N GLU A 148 -9.78 24.46 18.00
CA GLU A 148 -9.90 25.78 18.62
C GLU A 148 -9.52 25.72 20.10
N ALA A 149 -10.04 24.75 20.86
CA ALA A 149 -9.69 24.56 22.28
C ALA A 149 -8.17 24.32 22.44
N ALA A 150 -7.60 23.44 21.64
CA ALA A 150 -6.16 23.20 21.68
C ALA A 150 -5.32 24.44 21.34
N ALA A 151 -5.81 25.31 20.45
CA ALA A 151 -5.15 26.58 20.14
C ALA A 151 -5.21 27.57 21.32
N ILE A 152 -6.33 27.64 22.04
CA ILE A 152 -6.49 28.47 23.26
C ILE A 152 -5.53 27.99 24.36
N GLU A 153 -5.34 26.66 24.50
CA GLU A 153 -4.41 26.07 25.45
C GLU A 153 -2.93 26.17 25.03
N GLY A 154 -2.65 26.77 23.86
CA GLY A 154 -1.28 26.92 23.34
C GLY A 154 -0.63 25.65 22.85
N ALA A 155 -1.41 24.59 22.56
CA ALA A 155 -0.88 23.33 22.07
C ALA A 155 -0.28 23.48 20.66
N SER A 156 0.93 22.94 20.45
CA SER A 156 1.52 22.89 19.12
C SER A 156 0.73 21.97 18.19
N ARG A 157 0.78 22.18 16.87
CA ARG A 157 0.12 21.33 15.86
C ARG A 157 0.51 19.86 15.96
N TRP A 158 1.77 19.58 16.26
CA TRP A 158 2.27 18.22 16.45
C TRP A 158 1.72 17.60 17.73
N HIS A 159 1.63 18.36 18.83
CA HIS A 159 1.03 17.89 20.08
C HIS A 159 -0.45 17.55 19.88
N PHE A 160 -1.21 18.43 19.25
CA PHE A 160 -2.61 18.20 18.89
C PHE A 160 -2.79 16.97 18.01
N PHE A 161 -1.96 16.84 16.95
CA PHE A 161 -2.03 15.66 16.08
C PHE A 161 -1.81 14.36 16.88
N ARG A 162 -0.75 14.30 17.67
CA ARG A 162 -0.37 13.07 18.39
C ARG A 162 -1.35 12.72 19.53
N ARG A 163 -1.87 13.71 20.23
CA ARG A 163 -2.70 13.51 21.44
C ARG A 163 -4.19 13.49 21.18
N VAL A 164 -4.66 14.10 20.11
CA VAL A 164 -6.08 14.22 19.80
C VAL A 164 -6.40 13.58 18.47
N THR A 165 -5.80 14.07 17.37
CA THR A 165 -6.16 13.63 16.02
C THR A 165 -5.84 12.14 15.80
N PHE A 166 -4.63 11.71 16.11
CA PHE A 166 -4.20 10.33 15.86
C PHE A 166 -5.00 9.28 16.67
N PRO A 167 -5.26 9.47 17.97
CA PRO A 167 -6.14 8.58 18.72
C PRO A 167 -7.58 8.51 18.16
N LEU A 168 -8.13 9.62 17.70
CA LEU A 168 -9.45 9.65 17.07
C LEU A 168 -9.48 8.95 15.70
N LEU A 169 -8.34 8.85 15.02
CA LEU A 169 -8.20 8.10 13.78
C LEU A 169 -7.97 6.59 14.00
N MET A 170 -7.75 6.12 15.23
CA MET A 170 -7.47 4.70 15.48
C MET A 170 -8.56 3.74 14.96
N PRO A 171 -9.86 4.00 15.11
CA PRO A 171 -10.89 3.14 14.53
C PRO A 171 -10.79 3.05 13.00
N THR A 172 -10.52 4.19 12.33
CA THR A 172 -10.29 4.23 10.88
C THR A 172 -9.02 3.48 10.50
N THR A 173 -7.96 3.62 11.28
CA THR A 173 -6.70 2.90 11.07
C THR A 173 -6.89 1.40 11.18
N LEU A 174 -7.67 0.93 12.16
CA LEU A 174 -8.00 -0.48 12.30
C LEU A 174 -8.80 -0.99 11.09
N PHE A 175 -9.80 -0.24 10.64
CA PHE A 175 -10.56 -0.57 9.44
C PHE A 175 -9.67 -0.67 8.20
N VAL A 176 -8.81 0.32 7.98
CA VAL A 176 -7.85 0.33 6.85
C VAL A 176 -6.86 -0.83 6.96
N LEU A 177 -6.35 -1.12 8.16
CA LEU A 177 -5.45 -2.25 8.41
C LEU A 177 -6.09 -3.59 8.04
N VAL A 178 -7.33 -3.83 8.51
CA VAL A 178 -8.06 -5.07 8.16
C VAL A 178 -8.26 -5.20 6.65
N ASN A 179 -8.66 -4.10 5.98
CA ASN A 179 -8.77 -4.09 4.52
C ASN A 179 -7.42 -4.37 3.83
N ALA A 180 -6.34 -3.75 4.30
CA ALA A 180 -5.01 -3.96 3.73
C ALA A 180 -4.53 -5.42 3.89
N VAL A 181 -4.81 -6.04 5.03
CA VAL A 181 -4.45 -7.46 5.28
C VAL A 181 -5.27 -8.41 4.38
N ILE A 182 -6.54 -8.10 4.13
CA ILE A 182 -7.38 -8.94 3.26
C ILE A 182 -6.93 -8.86 1.79
N ASN A 183 -6.38 -7.72 1.36
CA ASN A 183 -5.98 -7.47 -0.02
C ASN A 183 -4.49 -7.77 -0.30
N ALA A 184 -3.69 -8.06 0.72
CA ALA A 184 -2.27 -8.40 0.58
C ALA A 184 -2.08 -9.90 0.29
#